data_a2243d4e46edd5878e3f7d9927880b8a
#
_entry.id   a2243d4e46edd5878e3f7d9927880b8a
#
_cell.length_a   1.000
_cell.length_b   1.000
_cell.length_c   1.000
_cell.angle_alpha   90.00
_cell.angle_beta   90.00
_cell.angle_gamma   90.00
#
_symmetry.space_group_name_H-M   'P 1'
#
loop_
_entity.id
_entity.type
_entity.pdbx_description
1 polymer ?
#
loop_
_entity_poly.entity_id
_entity_poly.type
_entity_poly.pdbx_seq_one_letter_code
_entity_poly.pdbx_strand_id
1 'polypeptide(L)'
;ERLRAGDVLDDAGQPLGPDAPHRVRQRVWYWRALPSEPRVPFEAELLFRDDELLVVDKPHFLPMTPKGRYLHETLLVRLKRQLGLDTLVPIHRLDRETAGVVLFSLRPASRQAYQAMFRDRQVEKVYEAIAPWRDDLVLPREHLSRLEEDPQTFMQMRPVPGEPNSRTHIALMERHGDWARYELRPVTGRRHQLRAHLNELGIPIAGDRIYPTLWPEPPPDAEPDYRQPLALLARAIAFTDPVTGQTRAFESRRTLAWPAQSQDAAG
;
A
#
# COMPACT_ATOMS: atom_id res chain seq x y z
N GLU A 1 -18.61 28.01 -7.14
CA GLU A 1 -17.53 28.44 -8.07
C GLU A 1 -17.64 27.70 -9.40
N ARG A 2 -17.50 26.36 -9.46
CA ARG A 2 -17.54 25.56 -10.70
C ARG A 2 -18.85 25.65 -11.49
N LEU A 3 -20.00 25.66 -10.82
CA LEU A 3 -21.30 25.85 -11.49
C LEU A 3 -21.37 27.23 -12.19
N ARG A 4 -20.81 28.27 -11.59
CA ARG A 4 -20.73 29.60 -12.22
C ARG A 4 -19.75 29.65 -13.39
N ALA A 5 -18.71 28.83 -13.35
CA ALA A 5 -17.72 28.73 -14.43
C ALA A 5 -18.20 27.86 -15.61
N GLY A 6 -19.36 27.18 -15.48
CA GLY A 6 -19.83 26.23 -16.50
C GLY A 6 -19.08 24.90 -16.53
N ASP A 7 -18.28 24.60 -15.50
CA ASP A 7 -17.43 23.41 -15.42
C ASP A 7 -18.20 22.14 -14.98
N VAL A 8 -19.48 22.27 -14.66
CA VAL A 8 -20.33 21.16 -14.23
C VAL A 8 -21.35 20.87 -15.34
N LEU A 9 -21.30 19.66 -15.88
CA LEU A 9 -22.15 19.23 -17.00
C LEU A 9 -23.21 18.23 -16.51
N ASP A 10 -24.33 18.19 -17.18
CA ASP A 10 -25.35 17.15 -17.02
C ASP A 10 -25.01 15.85 -17.82
N ASP A 11 -25.92 14.87 -17.80
CA ASP A 11 -25.78 13.61 -18.56
C ASP A 11 -25.79 13.82 -20.09
N ALA A 12 -26.25 14.95 -20.57
CA ALA A 12 -26.24 15.33 -21.99
C ALA A 12 -25.00 16.15 -22.37
N GLY A 13 -24.11 16.40 -21.40
CA GLY A 13 -22.91 17.23 -21.61
C GLY A 13 -23.20 18.73 -21.61
N GLN A 14 -24.37 19.17 -21.15
CA GLN A 14 -24.73 20.58 -21.09
C GLN A 14 -24.32 21.20 -19.76
N PRO A 15 -23.78 22.44 -19.76
CA PRO A 15 -23.41 23.11 -18.52
C PRO A 15 -24.61 23.33 -17.59
N LEU A 16 -24.44 22.97 -16.33
CA LEU A 16 -25.40 23.27 -15.26
C LEU A 16 -25.06 24.61 -14.62
N GLY A 17 -26.02 25.50 -14.59
CA GLY A 17 -25.89 26.79 -13.87
C GLY A 17 -26.13 26.65 -12.37
N PRO A 18 -25.81 27.71 -11.60
CA PRO A 18 -26.07 27.76 -10.13
C PRO A 18 -27.54 27.57 -9.76
N ASP A 19 -28.44 27.99 -10.65
CA ASP A 19 -29.89 27.97 -10.44
C ASP A 19 -30.55 26.71 -11.03
N ALA A 20 -29.75 25.74 -11.51
CA ALA A 20 -30.26 24.49 -12.07
C ALA A 20 -31.08 23.74 -10.99
N PRO A 21 -32.30 23.25 -11.31
CA PRO A 21 -33.14 22.58 -10.35
C PRO A 21 -32.49 21.25 -9.91
N HIS A 22 -32.51 20.99 -8.60
CA HIS A 22 -32.04 19.71 -8.07
C HIS A 22 -32.93 18.56 -8.55
N ARG A 23 -32.31 17.55 -9.17
CA ARG A 23 -32.98 16.31 -9.58
C ARG A 23 -32.37 15.13 -8.82
N VAL A 24 -33.20 14.37 -8.15
CA VAL A 24 -32.76 13.17 -7.40
C VAL A 24 -32.08 12.19 -8.34
N ARG A 25 -30.89 11.68 -7.95
CA ARG A 25 -30.05 10.78 -8.74
C ARG A 25 -29.54 11.33 -10.07
N GLN A 26 -29.58 12.64 -10.31
CA GLN A 26 -28.94 13.23 -11.46
C GLN A 26 -27.43 13.04 -11.35
N ARG A 27 -26.80 12.45 -12.37
CA ARG A 27 -25.35 12.43 -12.48
C ARG A 27 -24.88 13.76 -12.98
N VAL A 28 -23.77 14.23 -12.42
CA VAL A 28 -23.09 15.43 -12.88
C VAL A 28 -21.64 15.11 -13.22
N TRP A 29 -21.16 15.73 -14.25
CA TRP A 29 -19.80 15.55 -14.76
C TRP A 29 -19.05 16.86 -14.59
N TYR A 30 -17.79 16.81 -14.16
CA TYR A 30 -16.94 17.98 -14.07
C TYR A 30 -15.48 17.63 -14.24
N TRP A 31 -14.75 18.54 -14.82
CA TRP A 31 -13.30 18.42 -14.92
C TRP A 31 -12.67 18.85 -13.61
N ARG A 32 -11.86 17.99 -13.06
CA ARG A 32 -11.05 18.34 -11.90
C ARG A 32 -9.73 18.92 -12.39
N ALA A 33 -9.49 20.21 -12.17
CA ALA A 33 -8.15 20.77 -12.29
C ALA A 33 -7.26 20.04 -11.28
N LEU A 34 -6.27 19.34 -11.78
CA LEU A 34 -5.30 18.65 -10.94
C LEU A 34 -4.09 19.55 -10.80
N PRO A 35 -3.60 19.75 -9.57
CA PRO A 35 -2.27 20.30 -9.39
C PRO A 35 -1.26 19.39 -10.10
N SER A 36 -0.15 19.95 -10.51
CA SER A 36 0.96 19.14 -11.07
C SER A 36 1.32 18.02 -10.11
N GLU A 37 1.30 16.79 -10.60
CA GLU A 37 1.69 15.64 -9.79
C GLU A 37 3.23 15.57 -9.80
N PRO A 38 3.90 15.66 -8.64
CA PRO A 38 5.34 15.48 -8.60
C PRO A 38 5.68 14.06 -9.04
N ARG A 39 6.63 13.94 -9.95
CA ARG A 39 7.11 12.63 -10.40
C ARG A 39 7.77 11.89 -9.23
N VAL A 40 7.37 10.64 -9.02
CA VAL A 40 8.07 9.73 -8.11
C VAL A 40 9.30 9.17 -8.85
N PRO A 41 10.55 9.48 -8.42
CA PRO A 41 11.77 9.22 -9.21
C PRO A 41 12.23 7.76 -9.17
N PHE A 42 11.36 6.84 -8.78
CA PHE A 42 11.65 5.42 -8.67
C PHE A 42 10.83 4.62 -9.66
N GLU A 43 11.47 3.65 -10.29
CA GLU A 43 10.81 2.78 -11.26
C GLU A 43 10.48 1.41 -10.61
N ALA A 44 9.39 0.82 -11.07
CA ALA A 44 9.02 -0.53 -10.71
C ALA A 44 9.76 -1.52 -11.64
N GLU A 45 10.15 -2.66 -11.09
CA GLU A 45 10.82 -3.70 -11.86
C GLU A 45 9.84 -4.81 -12.22
N LEU A 46 9.89 -5.29 -13.46
CA LEU A 46 9.12 -6.43 -13.92
C LEU A 46 9.80 -7.72 -13.46
N LEU A 47 9.12 -8.51 -12.61
CA LEU A 47 9.63 -9.80 -12.13
C LEU A 47 9.18 -10.96 -13.01
N PHE A 48 7.93 -10.93 -13.49
CA PHE A 48 7.34 -12.00 -14.30
C PHE A 48 6.17 -11.47 -15.13
N ARG A 49 5.94 -12.09 -16.29
CA ARG A 49 4.78 -11.88 -17.13
C ARG A 49 4.47 -13.14 -17.92
N ASP A 50 3.20 -13.53 -17.91
CA ASP A 50 2.62 -14.51 -18.85
C ASP A 50 1.31 -13.95 -19.44
N ASP A 51 0.41 -14.81 -19.93
CA ASP A 51 -0.88 -14.40 -20.50
C ASP A 51 -1.90 -13.96 -19.45
N GLU A 52 -1.76 -14.37 -18.19
CA GLU A 52 -2.73 -14.16 -17.11
C GLU A 52 -2.25 -13.14 -16.08
N LEU A 53 -0.95 -13.17 -15.76
CA LEU A 53 -0.35 -12.44 -14.67
C LEU A 53 0.78 -11.52 -15.12
N LEU A 54 0.83 -10.37 -14.46
CA LEU A 54 2.00 -9.50 -14.39
C LEU A 54 2.44 -9.39 -12.93
N VAL A 55 3.71 -9.69 -12.63
CA VAL A 55 4.29 -9.56 -11.29
C VAL A 55 5.35 -8.49 -11.32
N VAL A 56 5.26 -7.56 -10.39
CA VAL A 56 6.08 -6.35 -10.37
C VAL A 56 6.67 -6.13 -8.98
N ASP A 57 7.90 -5.65 -8.93
CA ASP A 57 8.56 -5.19 -7.72
C ASP A 57 8.36 -3.67 -7.56
N LYS A 58 7.40 -3.29 -6.73
CA LYS A 58 7.01 -1.89 -6.50
C LYS A 58 8.05 -1.17 -5.66
N PRO A 59 8.49 0.04 -6.03
CA PRO A 59 9.33 0.87 -5.16
C PRO A 59 8.52 1.47 -4.01
N HIS A 60 9.22 1.95 -2.97
CA HIS A 60 8.65 2.85 -1.97
C HIS A 60 8.05 4.10 -2.62
N PHE A 61 7.16 4.78 -1.93
CA PHE A 61 6.53 6.07 -2.29
C PHE A 61 5.62 6.09 -3.51
N LEU A 62 5.62 5.04 -4.35
CA LEU A 62 4.77 4.98 -5.52
C LEU A 62 3.37 4.45 -5.14
N PRO A 63 2.28 5.25 -5.30
CA PRO A 63 0.92 4.78 -5.06
C PRO A 63 0.55 3.63 -6.01
N MET A 64 -0.30 2.72 -5.55
CA MET A 64 -0.75 1.59 -6.36
C MET A 64 -1.71 1.99 -7.49
N THR A 65 -2.72 2.78 -7.14
CA THR A 65 -3.84 3.15 -8.03
C THR A 65 -4.21 4.62 -7.84
N PRO A 66 -4.88 5.23 -8.82
CA PRO A 66 -5.36 6.60 -8.72
C PRO A 66 -6.18 6.86 -7.47
N LYS A 67 -5.71 7.78 -6.62
CA LYS A 67 -6.42 8.22 -5.40
C LYS A 67 -5.88 9.58 -4.92
N GLY A 68 -6.78 10.45 -4.46
CA GLY A 68 -6.42 11.75 -3.89
C GLY A 68 -5.74 12.64 -4.94
N ARG A 69 -4.52 13.10 -4.65
CA ARG A 69 -3.73 13.94 -5.55
C ARG A 69 -2.96 13.19 -6.64
N TYR A 70 -2.83 11.86 -6.51
CA TYR A 70 -2.11 11.03 -7.47
C TYR A 70 -3.10 10.37 -8.43
N LEU A 71 -3.07 10.75 -9.71
CA LEU A 71 -3.89 10.13 -10.76
C LEU A 71 -3.03 9.47 -11.84
N HIS A 72 -1.95 10.13 -12.25
CA HIS A 72 -1.04 9.64 -13.29
C HIS A 72 0.20 8.97 -12.70
N GLU A 73 0.75 9.53 -11.61
CA GLU A 73 1.92 9.02 -10.91
C GLU A 73 1.55 7.88 -9.96
N THR A 74 1.01 6.78 -10.53
CA THR A 74 0.66 5.55 -9.83
C THR A 74 1.21 4.34 -10.56
N LEU A 75 1.51 3.27 -9.85
CA LEU A 75 2.04 2.04 -10.44
C LEU A 75 1.15 1.52 -11.57
N LEU A 76 -0.17 1.45 -11.33
CA LEU A 76 -1.13 0.97 -12.33
C LEU A 76 -1.09 1.81 -13.63
N VAL A 77 -1.10 3.13 -13.51
CA VAL A 77 -1.16 4.02 -14.70
C VAL A 77 0.17 3.99 -15.44
N ARG A 78 1.30 3.99 -14.73
CA ARG A 78 2.63 3.84 -15.35
C ARG A 78 2.74 2.54 -16.14
N LEU A 79 2.35 1.41 -15.52
CA LEU A 79 2.39 0.09 -16.18
C LEU A 79 1.45 0.03 -17.39
N LYS A 80 0.22 0.55 -17.29
CA LYS A 80 -0.69 0.61 -18.43
C LYS A 80 -0.09 1.35 -19.62
N ARG A 81 0.49 2.52 -19.38
CA ARG A 81 1.14 3.33 -20.42
C ARG A 81 2.39 2.66 -20.99
N GLN A 82 3.24 2.13 -20.12
CA GLN A 82 4.51 1.52 -20.52
C GLN A 82 4.31 0.25 -21.34
N LEU A 83 3.31 -0.56 -20.98
CA LEU A 83 3.09 -1.88 -21.56
C LEU A 83 1.96 -1.92 -22.59
N GLY A 84 1.18 -0.83 -22.77
CA GLY A 84 0.02 -0.79 -23.65
C GLY A 84 -1.13 -1.70 -23.18
N LEU A 85 -1.34 -1.84 -21.87
CA LEU A 85 -2.26 -2.82 -21.26
C LEU A 85 -3.44 -2.15 -20.54
N ASP A 86 -4.49 -1.79 -21.28
CA ASP A 86 -5.68 -1.13 -20.71
C ASP A 86 -6.48 -2.01 -19.75
N THR A 87 -6.44 -3.33 -19.92
CA THR A 87 -7.16 -4.31 -19.08
C THR A 87 -6.47 -4.59 -17.75
N LEU A 88 -5.24 -4.11 -17.55
CA LEU A 88 -4.45 -4.36 -16.34
C LEU A 88 -5.18 -3.89 -15.08
N VAL A 89 -5.29 -4.78 -14.08
CA VAL A 89 -5.92 -4.50 -12.78
C VAL A 89 -5.10 -5.15 -11.66
N PRO A 90 -4.83 -4.45 -10.54
CA PRO A 90 -4.17 -5.07 -9.41
C PRO A 90 -5.05 -6.16 -8.77
N ILE A 91 -4.46 -7.30 -8.44
CA ILE A 91 -5.13 -8.39 -7.73
C ILE A 91 -5.22 -8.06 -6.25
N HIS A 92 -4.16 -7.49 -5.70
CA HIS A 92 -4.06 -6.98 -4.33
C HIS A 92 -3.37 -5.63 -4.30
N ARG A 93 -3.23 -5.06 -3.12
CA ARG A 93 -2.60 -3.74 -2.97
C ARG A 93 -1.56 -3.73 -1.86
N LEU A 94 -0.55 -2.88 -2.05
CA LEU A 94 0.35 -2.41 -1.01
C LEU A 94 0.07 -0.93 -0.71
N ASP A 95 0.46 -0.47 0.46
CA ASP A 95 0.46 0.96 0.77
C ASP A 95 1.45 1.72 -0.12
N ARG A 96 1.27 3.02 -0.26
CA ARG A 96 2.18 3.88 -1.03
C ARG A 96 3.63 3.71 -0.57
N GLU A 97 3.84 3.68 0.74
CA GLU A 97 5.15 3.63 1.36
C GLU A 97 5.77 2.23 1.39
N THR A 98 4.96 1.16 1.26
CA THR A 98 5.44 -0.23 1.25
C THR A 98 6.00 -0.59 -0.12
N ALA A 99 7.21 -1.15 -0.17
CA ALA A 99 7.80 -1.71 -1.39
C ALA A 99 7.55 -3.20 -1.51
N GLY A 100 7.89 -3.79 -2.67
CA GLY A 100 7.92 -5.24 -2.88
C GLY A 100 6.92 -5.79 -3.89
N VAL A 101 6.70 -7.09 -3.81
CA VAL A 101 5.99 -7.87 -4.84
C VAL A 101 4.50 -7.52 -4.91
N VAL A 102 4.04 -7.22 -6.12
CA VAL A 102 2.62 -6.96 -6.44
C VAL A 102 2.20 -7.74 -7.66
N LEU A 103 1.00 -8.32 -7.60
CA LEU A 103 0.37 -9.07 -8.68
C LEU A 103 -0.72 -8.26 -9.37
N PHE A 104 -0.73 -8.33 -10.70
CA PHE A 104 -1.77 -7.77 -11.56
C PHE A 104 -2.36 -8.85 -12.45
N SER A 105 -3.68 -8.78 -12.68
CA SER A 105 -4.37 -9.60 -13.67
C SER A 105 -4.33 -8.90 -15.03
N LEU A 106 -3.97 -9.66 -16.07
CA LEU A 106 -3.97 -9.21 -17.47
C LEU A 106 -5.31 -9.46 -18.13
N ARG A 107 -5.99 -10.56 -17.79
CA ARG A 107 -7.26 -10.98 -18.41
C ARG A 107 -8.45 -10.74 -17.51
N PRO A 108 -9.53 -10.09 -18.03
CA PRO A 108 -10.77 -9.92 -17.27
C PRO A 108 -11.42 -11.26 -16.86
N ALA A 109 -11.32 -12.31 -17.70
CA ALA A 109 -11.95 -13.60 -17.46
C ALA A 109 -11.43 -14.33 -16.22
N SER A 110 -10.13 -14.26 -15.94
CA SER A 110 -9.50 -14.95 -14.80
C SER A 110 -9.39 -14.08 -13.54
N ARG A 111 -9.67 -12.78 -13.64
CA ARG A 111 -9.50 -11.82 -12.56
C ARG A 111 -10.16 -12.22 -11.25
N GLN A 112 -11.39 -12.69 -11.34
CA GLN A 112 -12.17 -13.09 -10.16
C GLN A 112 -11.51 -14.27 -9.43
N ALA A 113 -10.95 -15.24 -10.16
CA ALA A 113 -10.26 -16.39 -9.56
C ALA A 113 -9.02 -15.94 -8.77
N TYR A 114 -8.19 -15.07 -9.35
CA TYR A 114 -7.03 -14.52 -8.65
C TYR A 114 -7.41 -13.66 -7.44
N GLN A 115 -8.46 -12.85 -7.50
CA GLN A 115 -8.93 -12.07 -6.36
C GLN A 115 -9.52 -12.95 -5.24
N ALA A 116 -10.18 -14.06 -5.63
CA ALA A 116 -10.74 -15.02 -4.68
C ALA A 116 -9.67 -15.65 -3.81
N MET A 117 -8.51 -16.05 -4.37
CA MET A 117 -7.45 -16.65 -3.56
C MET A 117 -6.91 -15.72 -2.45
N PHE A 118 -6.89 -14.38 -2.65
CA PHE A 118 -6.56 -13.43 -1.60
C PHE A 118 -7.67 -13.31 -0.55
N ARG A 119 -8.93 -13.23 -1.01
CA ARG A 119 -10.10 -13.18 -0.11
C ARG A 119 -10.17 -14.43 0.76
N ASP A 120 -9.91 -15.59 0.17
CA ASP A 120 -10.02 -16.90 0.79
C ASP A 120 -8.72 -17.33 1.51
N ARG A 121 -7.72 -16.42 1.59
CA ARG A 121 -6.43 -16.60 2.29
C ARG A 121 -5.59 -17.77 1.79
N GLN A 122 -5.66 -18.06 0.50
CA GLN A 122 -4.92 -19.14 -0.17
C GLN A 122 -3.55 -18.66 -0.69
N VAL A 123 -3.10 -17.50 -0.21
CA VAL A 123 -1.84 -16.87 -0.62
C VAL A 123 -0.94 -16.74 0.58
N GLU A 124 0.24 -17.34 0.50
CA GLU A 124 1.32 -17.12 1.45
C GLU A 124 2.02 -15.80 1.14
N LYS A 125 2.22 -14.99 2.17
CA LYS A 125 2.86 -13.68 2.07
C LYS A 125 3.94 -13.56 3.10
N VAL A 126 5.12 -13.18 2.70
CA VAL A 126 6.25 -12.89 3.57
C VAL A 126 6.61 -11.43 3.42
N TYR A 127 6.72 -10.73 4.54
CA TYR A 127 7.20 -9.37 4.59
C TYR A 127 8.45 -9.30 5.46
N GLU A 128 9.28 -8.32 5.18
CA GLU A 128 10.37 -7.91 6.06
C GLU A 128 10.09 -6.50 6.59
N ALA A 129 10.40 -6.28 7.86
CA ALA A 129 10.38 -4.95 8.44
C ALA A 129 11.62 -4.71 9.27
N ILE A 130 12.11 -3.46 9.31
CA ILE A 130 13.10 -3.02 10.28
C ILE A 130 12.39 -2.15 11.31
N ALA A 131 12.56 -2.51 12.58
CA ALA A 131 11.96 -1.83 13.72
C ALA A 131 12.92 -1.89 14.91
N PRO A 132 12.69 -1.08 15.98
CA PRO A 132 13.53 -1.14 17.17
C PRO A 132 13.60 -2.56 17.76
N TRP A 133 14.79 -2.93 18.27
CA TRP A 133 14.95 -4.14 19.05
C TRP A 133 14.46 -3.92 20.47
N ARG A 134 13.82 -4.96 21.04
CA ARG A 134 13.44 -5.01 22.45
C ARG A 134 13.77 -6.36 23.04
N ASP A 135 14.55 -6.38 24.13
CA ASP A 135 14.98 -7.63 24.79
C ASP A 135 13.84 -8.36 25.51
N ASP A 136 12.78 -7.65 25.88
CA ASP A 136 11.58 -8.20 26.54
C ASP A 136 10.54 -8.79 25.57
N LEU A 137 10.77 -8.64 24.26
CA LEU A 137 9.84 -9.18 23.24
C LEU A 137 10.16 -10.65 22.94
N VAL A 138 9.28 -11.55 23.40
CA VAL A 138 9.43 -12.99 23.12
C VAL A 138 9.06 -13.28 21.67
N LEU A 139 10.00 -13.86 20.93
CA LEU A 139 9.87 -14.26 19.53
C LEU A 139 10.34 -15.71 19.31
N PRO A 140 9.83 -16.47 18.32
CA PRO A 140 8.73 -16.09 17.43
C PRO A 140 7.38 -16.01 18.14
N ARG A 141 6.46 -15.22 17.61
CA ARG A 141 5.11 -15.08 18.20
C ARG A 141 4.03 -14.94 17.13
N GLU A 142 2.81 -15.30 17.52
CA GLU A 142 1.61 -14.91 16.81
C GLU A 142 1.00 -13.69 17.51
N HIS A 143 0.77 -12.62 16.74
CA HIS A 143 0.09 -11.43 17.23
C HIS A 143 -1.33 -11.36 16.65
N LEU A 144 -2.28 -11.20 17.54
CA LEU A 144 -3.71 -11.16 17.25
C LEU A 144 -4.26 -9.86 17.81
N SER A 145 -4.99 -9.11 17.01
CA SER A 145 -5.71 -7.94 17.49
C SER A 145 -6.98 -7.68 16.66
N ARG A 146 -7.90 -6.91 17.24
CA ARG A 146 -9.01 -6.35 16.51
C ARG A 146 -8.63 -4.94 16.06
N LEU A 147 -8.44 -4.75 14.76
CA LEU A 147 -8.09 -3.47 14.16
C LEU A 147 -9.32 -2.78 13.60
N GLU A 148 -9.53 -1.53 13.99
CA GLU A 148 -10.56 -0.63 13.47
C GLU A 148 -9.93 0.69 13.03
N GLU A 149 -10.63 1.46 12.18
CA GLU A 149 -10.19 2.80 11.81
C GLU A 149 -10.24 3.72 13.03
N ASP A 150 -9.19 4.53 13.23
CA ASP A 150 -9.18 5.49 14.32
C ASP A 150 -10.10 6.68 13.96
N PRO A 151 -11.15 6.95 14.74
CA PRO A 151 -12.05 8.06 14.48
C PRO A 151 -11.41 9.44 14.66
N GLN A 152 -10.30 9.52 15.42
CA GLN A 152 -9.58 10.77 15.66
C GLN A 152 -8.46 11.00 14.64
N THR A 153 -7.92 9.92 14.09
CA THR A 153 -6.79 9.98 13.14
C THR A 153 -7.11 9.16 11.89
N PHE A 154 -7.79 9.76 10.95
CA PHE A 154 -8.31 9.15 9.72
C PHE A 154 -7.35 8.18 9.00
N MET A 155 -6.05 8.40 9.10
CA MET A 155 -5.04 7.56 8.42
C MET A 155 -4.67 6.32 9.21
N GLN A 156 -4.93 6.26 10.51
CA GLN A 156 -4.51 5.17 11.38
C GLN A 156 -5.56 4.06 11.53
N MET A 157 -5.07 2.85 11.77
CA MET A 157 -5.83 1.75 12.36
C MET A 157 -5.39 1.64 13.81
N ARG A 158 -6.32 1.38 14.72
CA ARG A 158 -6.02 1.16 16.15
C ARG A 158 -6.52 -0.19 16.63
N PRO A 159 -5.83 -0.81 17.59
CA PRO A 159 -6.37 -1.96 18.29
C PRO A 159 -7.55 -1.54 19.18
N VAL A 160 -8.60 -2.36 19.19
CA VAL A 160 -9.77 -2.18 20.05
C VAL A 160 -10.13 -3.51 20.73
N PRO A 161 -10.81 -3.50 21.89
CA PRO A 161 -11.31 -4.71 22.51
C PRO A 161 -12.28 -5.49 21.61
N GLY A 162 -12.26 -6.82 21.69
CA GLY A 162 -13.17 -7.71 20.99
C GLY A 162 -12.48 -8.86 20.27
N GLU A 163 -13.26 -9.69 19.58
CA GLU A 163 -12.74 -10.83 18.82
C GLU A 163 -11.73 -10.35 17.75
N PRO A 164 -10.52 -10.94 17.70
CA PRO A 164 -9.48 -10.56 16.76
C PRO A 164 -9.93 -10.71 15.30
N ASN A 165 -9.68 -9.69 14.48
CA ASN A 165 -9.94 -9.70 13.06
C ASN A 165 -8.66 -9.64 12.22
N SER A 166 -7.50 -9.59 12.88
CA SER A 166 -6.18 -9.55 12.29
C SER A 166 -5.22 -10.50 13.00
N ARG A 167 -4.32 -11.12 12.20
CA ARG A 167 -3.37 -12.13 12.66
C ARG A 167 -2.09 -12.04 11.87
N THR A 168 -0.94 -11.98 12.57
CA THR A 168 0.40 -11.95 11.96
C THR A 168 1.35 -12.82 12.77
N HIS A 169 2.09 -13.71 12.10
CA HIS A 169 3.26 -14.37 12.69
C HIS A 169 4.47 -13.45 12.55
N ILE A 170 5.23 -13.30 13.63
CA ILE A 170 6.37 -12.40 13.72
C ILE A 170 7.57 -13.20 14.22
N ALA A 171 8.67 -13.16 13.48
CA ALA A 171 9.93 -13.79 13.86
C ALA A 171 11.10 -12.82 13.71
N LEU A 172 12.12 -12.98 14.54
CA LEU A 172 13.37 -12.27 14.39
C LEU A 172 14.18 -12.92 13.28
N MET A 173 14.70 -12.12 12.37
CA MET A 173 15.66 -12.56 11.35
C MET A 173 17.09 -12.21 11.74
N GLU A 174 17.30 -10.93 12.12
CA GLU A 174 18.63 -10.37 12.35
C GLU A 174 18.55 -9.18 13.29
N ARG A 175 19.59 -9.01 14.14
CA ARG A 175 19.74 -7.84 15.00
C ARG A 175 20.94 -7.01 14.54
N HIS A 176 20.79 -5.70 14.55
CA HIS A 176 21.85 -4.75 14.24
C HIS A 176 21.79 -3.52 15.17
N GLY A 177 22.58 -3.53 16.24
CA GLY A 177 22.52 -2.49 17.28
C GLY A 177 21.14 -2.43 17.95
N ASP A 178 20.53 -1.24 17.94
CA ASP A 178 19.20 -0.97 18.50
C ASP A 178 18.05 -1.35 17.53
N TRP A 179 18.39 -1.86 16.38
CA TRP A 179 17.42 -2.26 15.35
C TRP A 179 17.40 -3.77 15.16
N ALA A 180 16.26 -4.27 14.70
CA ALA A 180 16.10 -5.66 14.26
C ALA A 180 15.33 -5.74 12.97
N ARG A 181 15.65 -6.75 12.16
CA ARG A 181 14.89 -7.17 10.98
C ARG A 181 13.96 -8.28 11.41
N TYR A 182 12.69 -8.09 11.13
CA TYR A 182 11.62 -9.03 11.44
C TYR A 182 11.05 -9.64 10.17
N GLU A 183 10.82 -10.94 10.18
CA GLU A 183 9.95 -11.62 9.23
C GLU A 183 8.51 -11.52 9.74
N LEU A 184 7.60 -11.11 8.84
CA LEU A 184 6.20 -10.97 9.13
C LEU A 184 5.39 -11.80 8.13
N ARG A 185 4.56 -12.73 8.63
CA ARG A 185 3.68 -13.56 7.81
C ARG A 185 2.22 -13.26 8.17
N PRO A 186 1.55 -12.29 7.48
CA PRO A 186 0.16 -11.95 7.75
C PRO A 186 -0.78 -13.02 7.21
N VAL A 187 -1.59 -13.61 8.09
CA VAL A 187 -2.68 -14.53 7.75
C VAL A 187 -3.89 -13.76 7.21
N THR A 188 -4.15 -12.59 7.75
CA THR A 188 -5.20 -11.65 7.31
C THR A 188 -4.59 -10.50 6.51
N GLY A 189 -5.42 -9.62 5.96
CA GLY A 189 -4.97 -8.49 5.15
C GLY A 189 -5.72 -7.19 5.47
N ARG A 190 -5.75 -6.78 6.75
CA ARG A 190 -6.36 -5.51 7.15
C ARG A 190 -5.48 -4.32 6.72
N ARG A 191 -6.11 -3.17 6.53
CA ARG A 191 -5.40 -1.92 6.25
C ARG A 191 -4.35 -1.68 7.32
N HIS A 192 -3.13 -1.31 6.94
CA HIS A 192 -1.99 -1.03 7.80
C HIS A 192 -1.66 -2.11 8.86
N GLN A 193 -2.14 -3.36 8.67
CA GLN A 193 -2.07 -4.41 9.69
C GLN A 193 -0.68 -4.57 10.30
N LEU A 194 0.36 -4.75 9.47
CA LEU A 194 1.72 -4.98 9.95
C LEU A 194 2.28 -3.79 10.73
N ARG A 195 1.96 -2.58 10.26
CA ARG A 195 2.37 -1.32 10.87
C ARG A 195 1.68 -1.15 12.24
N ALA A 196 0.38 -1.37 12.31
CA ALA A 196 -0.39 -1.30 13.56
C ALA A 196 0.06 -2.36 14.56
N HIS A 197 0.30 -3.61 14.13
CA HIS A 197 0.76 -4.70 14.98
C HIS A 197 2.14 -4.42 15.59
N LEU A 198 3.13 -3.99 14.80
CA LEU A 198 4.45 -3.66 15.33
C LEU A 198 4.39 -2.43 16.24
N ASN A 199 3.56 -1.44 15.92
CA ASN A 199 3.32 -0.30 16.80
C ASN A 199 2.69 -0.70 18.14
N GLU A 200 1.69 -1.60 18.13
CA GLU A 200 1.04 -2.15 19.33
C GLU A 200 2.04 -2.88 20.23
N LEU A 201 3.04 -3.53 19.65
CA LEU A 201 4.15 -4.18 20.34
C LEU A 201 5.22 -3.20 20.86
N GLY A 202 5.07 -1.90 20.64
CA GLY A 202 6.03 -0.88 21.04
C GLY A 202 7.30 -0.85 20.18
N ILE A 203 7.27 -1.44 18.98
CA ILE A 203 8.36 -1.46 18.00
C ILE A 203 7.85 -0.92 16.65
N PRO A 204 7.45 0.36 16.53
CA PRO A 204 6.97 0.92 15.28
C PRO A 204 8.02 0.79 14.19
N ILE A 205 7.58 0.53 12.96
CA ILE A 205 8.47 0.33 11.81
C ILE A 205 9.28 1.61 11.53
N ALA A 206 10.55 1.46 11.26
CA ALA A 206 11.42 2.59 10.93
C ALA A 206 10.92 3.36 9.70
N GLY A 207 10.95 4.68 9.75
CA GLY A 207 10.46 5.55 8.67
C GLY A 207 8.94 5.60 8.52
N ASP A 208 8.18 5.04 9.48
CA ASP A 208 6.71 5.12 9.44
C ASP A 208 6.23 6.53 9.80
N ARG A 209 5.54 7.18 8.84
CA ARG A 209 4.99 8.54 9.00
C ARG A 209 3.56 8.56 9.53
N ILE A 210 2.99 7.39 9.82
CA ILE A 210 1.63 7.25 10.34
C ILE A 210 1.66 6.73 11.77
N TYR A 211 2.60 5.83 12.11
CA TYR A 211 2.73 5.22 13.43
C TYR A 211 4.12 5.51 14.04
N PRO A 212 4.21 5.72 15.37
CA PRO A 212 3.11 5.80 16.35
C PRO A 212 2.29 7.09 16.21
N THR A 213 2.84 8.14 15.63
CA THR A 213 2.23 9.46 15.48
C THR A 213 2.16 9.86 14.03
N LEU A 214 0.99 10.32 13.60
CA LEU A 214 0.80 10.84 12.26
C LEU A 214 1.63 12.11 12.07
N TRP A 215 2.54 12.08 11.10
CA TRP A 215 3.29 13.26 10.72
C TRP A 215 2.40 14.26 10.00
N PRO A 216 2.62 15.57 10.22
CA PRO A 216 1.90 16.61 9.47
C PRO A 216 2.06 16.41 7.96
N GLU A 217 0.98 16.64 7.21
CA GLU A 217 1.10 16.68 5.75
C GLU A 217 2.01 17.87 5.36
N PRO A 218 2.97 17.64 4.47
CA PRO A 218 3.78 18.74 3.95
C PRO A 218 2.88 19.72 3.16
N PRO A 219 3.24 21.00 3.08
CA PRO A 219 2.57 21.97 2.23
C PRO A 219 2.35 21.42 0.81
N PRO A 220 1.27 21.86 0.11
CA PRO A 220 0.95 21.32 -1.23
C PRO A 220 2.06 21.54 -2.26
N ASP A 221 2.85 22.58 -2.10
CA ASP A 221 3.98 23.01 -2.93
C ASP A 221 5.35 22.50 -2.46
N ALA A 222 5.39 21.80 -1.31
CA ALA A 222 6.63 21.23 -0.82
C ALA A 222 7.13 20.10 -1.73
N GLU A 223 8.43 20.09 -1.98
CA GLU A 223 9.08 18.97 -2.68
C GLU A 223 8.95 17.68 -1.85
N PRO A 224 8.61 16.54 -2.47
CA PRO A 224 8.53 15.27 -1.78
C PRO A 224 9.88 14.85 -1.19
N ASP A 225 9.90 14.48 0.09
CA ASP A 225 11.07 13.93 0.74
C ASP A 225 11.07 12.40 0.66
N TYR A 226 12.06 11.84 -0.04
CA TYR A 226 12.24 10.40 -0.25
C TYR A 226 13.39 9.78 0.56
N ARG A 227 14.01 10.54 1.47
CA ARG A 227 15.23 10.10 2.20
C ARG A 227 14.96 9.01 3.23
N GLN A 228 13.75 8.97 3.79
CA GLN A 228 13.38 8.03 4.84
C GLN A 228 12.18 7.19 4.39
N PRO A 229 12.41 6.09 3.63
CA PRO A 229 11.34 5.17 3.28
C PRO A 229 10.86 4.40 4.50
N LEU A 230 9.57 4.02 4.48
CA LEU A 230 9.04 3.04 5.42
C LEU A 230 9.82 1.72 5.27
N ALA A 231 10.50 1.26 6.32
CA ALA A 231 11.28 0.03 6.30
C ALA A 231 10.37 -1.22 6.33
N LEU A 232 9.46 -1.33 5.35
CA LEU A 232 8.53 -2.45 5.16
C LEU A 232 8.56 -2.90 3.71
N LEU A 233 8.83 -4.19 3.50
CA LEU A 233 9.00 -4.81 2.20
C LEU A 233 8.11 -6.05 2.08
N ALA A 234 7.24 -6.12 1.08
CA ALA A 234 6.58 -7.34 0.66
C ALA A 234 7.62 -8.25 -0.03
N ARG A 235 8.33 -9.07 0.78
CA ARG A 235 9.49 -9.86 0.36
C ARG A 235 9.11 -10.93 -0.64
N ALA A 236 8.10 -11.74 -0.31
CA ALA A 236 7.73 -12.88 -1.13
C ALA A 236 6.24 -13.16 -1.10
N ILE A 237 5.78 -13.80 -2.16
CA ILE A 237 4.43 -14.29 -2.30
C ILE A 237 4.44 -15.67 -2.97
N ALA A 238 3.65 -16.62 -2.44
CA ALA A 238 3.48 -17.93 -3.01
C ALA A 238 2.01 -18.36 -3.00
N PHE A 239 1.59 -19.07 -4.06
CA PHE A 239 0.22 -19.54 -4.21
C PHE A 239 0.13 -20.65 -5.26
N THR A 240 -0.97 -21.39 -5.26
CA THR A 240 -1.36 -22.24 -6.40
C THR A 240 -2.14 -21.39 -7.39
N ASP A 241 -1.66 -21.30 -8.62
CA ASP A 241 -2.29 -20.53 -9.69
C ASP A 241 -3.69 -21.10 -9.99
N PRO A 242 -4.76 -20.28 -9.83
CA PRO A 242 -6.13 -20.78 -9.94
C PRO A 242 -6.56 -21.10 -11.37
N VAL A 243 -5.76 -20.73 -12.37
CA VAL A 243 -6.04 -20.99 -13.79
C VAL A 243 -5.27 -22.22 -14.25
N THR A 244 -4.00 -22.34 -13.88
CA THR A 244 -3.11 -23.41 -14.37
C THR A 244 -2.89 -24.55 -13.37
N GLY A 245 -3.22 -24.35 -12.09
CA GLY A 245 -2.96 -25.31 -11.01
C GLY A 245 -1.49 -25.41 -10.60
N GLN A 246 -0.60 -24.64 -11.20
CA GLN A 246 0.84 -24.66 -10.88
C GLN A 246 1.14 -23.89 -9.61
N THR A 247 2.11 -24.34 -8.84
CA THR A 247 2.67 -23.55 -7.75
C THR A 247 3.50 -22.41 -8.31
N ARG A 248 3.21 -21.18 -7.85
CA ARG A 248 3.92 -19.95 -8.19
C ARG A 248 4.54 -19.36 -6.94
N ALA A 249 5.79 -18.92 -7.06
CA ALA A 249 6.47 -18.17 -6.01
C ALA A 249 7.27 -17.03 -6.64
N PHE A 250 7.20 -15.84 -6.03
CA PHE A 250 7.90 -14.65 -6.51
C PHE A 250 8.52 -13.92 -5.32
N GLU A 251 9.72 -13.39 -5.53
CA GLU A 251 10.47 -12.66 -4.52
C GLU A 251 10.87 -11.26 -5.03
N SER A 252 10.85 -10.29 -4.13
CA SER A 252 11.36 -8.95 -4.38
C SER A 252 12.88 -8.98 -4.47
N ARG A 253 13.44 -8.25 -5.42
CA ARG A 253 14.88 -8.01 -5.55
C ARG A 253 15.37 -6.83 -4.71
N ARG A 254 14.43 -6.12 -4.05
CA ARG A 254 14.73 -4.99 -3.18
C ARG A 254 15.21 -5.48 -1.82
N THR A 255 15.96 -4.62 -1.14
CA THR A 255 16.41 -4.83 0.24
C THR A 255 16.07 -3.60 1.08
N LEU A 256 15.85 -3.82 2.37
CA LEU A 256 15.70 -2.73 3.33
C LEU A 256 17.08 -2.29 3.83
N ALA A 257 17.35 -0.99 3.77
CA ALA A 257 18.52 -0.42 4.39
C ALA A 257 18.30 -0.23 5.89
N TRP A 258 19.34 -0.46 6.69
CA TRP A 258 19.31 -0.14 8.10
C TRP A 258 19.17 1.37 8.31
N PRO A 259 18.35 1.82 9.27
CA PRO A 259 18.36 3.22 9.68
C PRO A 259 19.78 3.65 10.10
N ALA A 260 20.12 4.90 9.84
CA ALA A 260 21.36 5.45 10.36
C ALA A 260 21.41 5.26 11.89
N GLN A 261 22.50 4.71 12.40
CA GLN A 261 22.70 4.65 13.84
C GLN A 261 22.75 6.09 14.36
N SER A 262 22.03 6.37 15.41
CA SER A 262 22.19 7.61 16.16
C SER A 262 23.64 7.62 16.65
N GLN A 263 24.52 8.31 15.93
CA GLN A 263 25.81 8.64 16.51
C GLN A 263 25.52 9.48 17.75
N ASP A 264 25.97 8.98 18.86
CA ASP A 264 25.86 9.54 20.20
C ASP A 264 25.72 11.05 20.22
N ALA A 265 24.61 11.49 20.82
CA ALA A 265 24.58 12.75 21.55
C ALA A 265 25.46 12.58 22.83
N ALA A 266 26.76 12.47 22.61
CA ALA A 266 27.77 12.49 23.65
C ALA A 266 28.85 13.49 23.21
N GLY A 267 28.67 14.72 23.65
CA GLY A 267 29.55 15.83 23.48
C GLY A 267 29.09 16.97 24.37
#